data_4744670c42022dfb8140860213d6d3d6
#
_entry.id   4744670c42022dfb8140860213d6d3d6
#
_cell.length_a   1.000
_cell.length_b   1.000
_cell.length_c   1.000
_cell.angle_alpha   90.00
_cell.angle_beta   90.00
_cell.angle_gamma   90.00
#
_symmetry.space_group_name_H-M   'P 1'
#
loop_
_entity.id
_entity.type
_entity.pdbx_description
1 polymer ?
#
loop_
_entity_poly.entity_id
_entity_poly.type
_entity_poly.pdbx_seq_one_letter_code
_entity_poly.pdbx_strand_id
1 'polypeptide(L)'
;MQYYWYPRARYNIDPGDRYNTAEVYVGVRYDQFTAKYSYALTNLFGMKTGTIGGYCGIGADGSAATTNCLGTGSSRGSGYLDLAGTLDVAVGVSLGLHYGRQYVRSYAPLSYADYKIGLTRPFGAVSLGAAVVGTDAESRFYRYTPTTAGSQETENVARLGFVLSASKTF
;
A
#
# COMPACT_ATOMS: atom_id res chain seq x y z
N MET A 1 11.57 -11.20 10.60
CA MET A 1 12.00 -9.80 10.53
C MET A 1 12.23 -9.44 9.08
N GLN A 2 11.79 -8.28 8.66
CA GLN A 2 11.94 -7.75 7.30
C GLN A 2 12.49 -6.34 7.38
N TYR A 3 13.43 -5.99 6.48
CA TYR A 3 14.00 -4.67 6.39
C TYR A 3 13.84 -4.14 4.96
N TYR A 4 13.13 -3.04 4.82
CA TYR A 4 12.95 -2.32 3.56
C TYR A 4 14.05 -1.27 3.45
N TRP A 5 14.90 -1.43 2.47
CA TRP A 5 16.02 -0.53 2.22
C TRP A 5 15.81 0.25 0.92
N TYR A 6 15.84 1.57 1.04
CA TYR A 6 15.67 2.51 -0.07
C TYR A 6 16.96 3.36 -0.18
N PRO A 7 17.99 2.90 -0.92
CA PRO A 7 19.35 3.44 -0.81
C PRO A 7 19.50 4.92 -1.15
N ARG A 8 18.62 5.48 -1.98
CA ARG A 8 18.70 6.88 -2.42
C ARG A 8 17.44 7.70 -2.12
N ALA A 9 16.38 7.06 -1.65
CA ALA A 9 15.14 7.75 -1.34
C ALA A 9 15.22 8.44 0.03
N ARG A 10 14.99 9.75 0.03
CA ARG A 10 15.00 10.61 1.21
C ARG A 10 13.87 11.62 1.13
N TYR A 11 13.42 12.09 2.28
CA TYR A 11 12.53 13.24 2.36
C TYR A 11 13.27 14.53 1.99
N ASN A 12 12.63 15.38 1.18
CA ASN A 12 13.21 16.66 0.77
C ASN A 12 13.22 17.70 1.91
N ILE A 13 12.35 17.52 2.91
CA ILE A 13 12.19 18.43 4.06
C ILE A 13 13.30 18.18 5.09
N ASP A 14 13.70 16.92 5.25
CA ASP A 14 14.78 16.50 6.13
C ASP A 14 15.67 15.51 5.37
N PRO A 15 16.74 16.01 4.73
CA PRO A 15 17.58 15.18 3.85
C PRO A 15 18.32 14.05 4.57
N GLY A 16 18.39 14.07 5.90
CA GLY A 16 18.93 12.98 6.72
C GLY A 16 18.00 11.78 6.83
N ASP A 17 16.68 11.97 6.69
CA ASP A 17 15.70 10.94 6.87
C ASP A 17 15.48 10.12 5.59
N ARG A 18 15.44 8.80 5.75
CA ARG A 18 15.24 7.83 4.67
C ARG A 18 13.89 7.15 4.82
N TYR A 19 13.39 6.60 3.71
CA TYR A 19 12.19 5.75 3.69
C TYR A 19 12.41 4.34 4.26
N ASN A 20 13.57 4.05 4.86
CA ASN A 20 13.86 2.72 5.37
C ASN A 20 12.92 2.34 6.52
N THR A 21 12.50 1.08 6.54
CA THR A 21 11.62 0.52 7.58
C THR A 21 12.08 -0.86 7.99
N ALA A 22 12.11 -1.11 9.30
CA ALA A 22 12.29 -2.45 9.87
C ALA A 22 10.98 -2.93 10.50
N GLU A 23 10.59 -4.17 10.21
CA GLU A 23 9.36 -4.79 10.70
C GLU A 23 9.63 -6.19 11.25
N VAL A 24 8.87 -6.57 12.26
CA VAL A 24 8.67 -7.96 12.64
C VAL A 24 7.27 -8.39 12.23
N TYR A 25 7.10 -9.67 11.94
CA TYR A 25 5.78 -10.19 11.61
C TYR A 25 5.57 -11.57 12.24
N VAL A 26 4.31 -11.88 12.45
CA VAL A 26 3.82 -13.21 12.77
C VAL A 26 2.74 -13.55 11.74
N GLY A 27 2.67 -14.81 11.36
CA GLY A 27 1.67 -15.27 10.41
C GLY A 27 1.27 -16.71 10.70
N VAL A 28 0.07 -17.05 10.31
CA VAL A 28 -0.50 -18.39 10.37
C VAL A 28 -1.09 -18.72 9.01
N ARG A 29 -0.94 -19.98 8.62
CA ARG A 29 -1.61 -20.55 7.46
C ARG A 29 -2.45 -21.72 7.91
N TYR A 30 -3.69 -21.73 7.47
CA TYR A 30 -4.60 -22.84 7.66
C TYR A 30 -5.25 -23.17 6.31
N ASP A 31 -4.93 -24.34 5.78
CA ASP A 31 -5.37 -24.79 4.46
C ASP A 31 -5.02 -23.75 3.37
N GLN A 32 -6.01 -23.18 2.71
CA GLN A 32 -5.90 -22.18 1.65
C GLN A 32 -5.93 -20.72 2.16
N PHE A 33 -6.04 -20.52 3.48
CA PHE A 33 -6.10 -19.19 4.08
C PHE A 33 -4.80 -18.84 4.79
N THR A 34 -4.40 -17.58 4.70
CA THR A 34 -3.27 -17.01 5.42
C THR A 34 -3.70 -15.76 6.16
N ALA A 35 -3.14 -15.57 7.35
CA ALA A 35 -3.24 -14.32 8.09
C ALA A 35 -1.83 -13.93 8.55
N LYS A 36 -1.42 -12.70 8.32
CA LYS A 36 -0.13 -12.15 8.74
C LYS A 36 -0.33 -10.79 9.38
N TYR A 37 0.38 -10.52 10.46
CA TYR A 37 0.43 -9.21 11.06
C TYR A 37 1.87 -8.74 11.14
N SER A 38 2.16 -7.58 10.54
CA SER A 38 3.45 -6.90 10.58
C SER A 38 3.40 -5.73 11.54
N TYR A 39 4.50 -5.49 12.25
CA TYR A 39 4.66 -4.40 13.21
C TYR A 39 5.96 -3.66 12.96
N ALA A 40 5.88 -2.34 12.76
CA ALA A 40 7.02 -1.49 12.46
C ALA A 40 7.86 -1.21 13.72
N LEU A 41 9.11 -1.67 13.71
CA LEU A 41 10.09 -1.41 14.78
C LEU A 41 10.72 -0.02 14.68
N THR A 42 10.71 0.56 13.48
CA THR A 42 11.18 1.92 13.20
C THR A 42 10.00 2.77 12.73
N ASN A 43 10.24 4.04 12.41
CA ASN A 43 9.21 4.83 11.72
C ASN A 43 8.86 4.19 10.39
N LEU A 44 7.56 3.95 10.16
CA LEU A 44 7.06 3.36 8.91
C LEU A 44 7.43 4.30 7.75
N PHE A 45 8.26 3.81 6.82
CA PHE A 45 8.82 4.61 5.72
C PHE A 45 9.38 5.98 6.15
N GLY A 46 9.99 6.06 7.36
CA GLY A 46 10.57 7.30 7.87
C GLY A 46 9.58 8.39 8.28
N MET A 47 8.27 8.07 8.34
CA MET A 47 7.22 9.04 8.67
C MET A 47 7.28 9.48 10.14
N LYS A 48 7.56 10.74 10.36
CA LYS A 48 7.61 11.41 11.67
C LYS A 48 7.32 12.90 11.53
N THR A 49 7.22 13.63 12.62
CA THR A 49 6.96 15.09 12.61
C THR A 49 7.85 15.84 11.63
N GLY A 50 9.17 15.60 11.63
CA GLY A 50 10.14 16.33 10.79
C GLY A 50 10.08 15.95 9.31
N THR A 51 9.33 14.92 8.91
CA THR A 51 9.23 14.49 7.50
C THR A 51 7.88 14.78 6.88
N ILE A 52 6.77 14.49 7.59
CA ILE A 52 5.41 14.65 7.07
C ILE A 52 4.47 15.39 8.02
N GLY A 53 4.94 15.81 9.20
CA GLY A 53 4.12 16.58 10.14
C GLY A 53 3.60 17.86 9.51
N GLY A 54 2.29 18.13 9.63
CA GLY A 54 1.66 19.30 9.05
C GLY A 54 1.35 19.20 7.54
N TYR A 55 1.67 18.08 6.86
CA TYR A 55 1.28 17.89 5.45
C TYR A 55 -0.24 17.75 5.34
N CYS A 56 -0.85 18.53 4.45
CA CYS A 56 -2.31 18.60 4.31
C CYS A 56 -2.84 17.84 3.10
N GLY A 57 -1.95 17.28 2.26
CA GLY A 57 -2.33 16.56 1.05
C GLY A 57 -2.50 17.47 -0.17
N ILE A 58 -2.99 16.88 -1.26
CA ILE A 58 -3.22 17.54 -2.55
C ILE A 58 -4.72 17.47 -2.87
N GLY A 59 -5.32 18.59 -3.19
CA GLY A 59 -6.72 18.72 -3.64
C GLY A 59 -6.97 18.01 -4.96
N ALA A 60 -8.24 17.88 -5.33
CA ALA A 60 -8.63 17.29 -6.61
C ALA A 60 -8.19 18.12 -7.82
N ASP A 61 -8.03 19.42 -7.61
CA ASP A 61 -7.54 20.42 -8.57
C ASP A 61 -6.00 20.48 -8.66
N GLY A 62 -5.29 19.64 -7.91
CA GLY A 62 -3.84 19.63 -7.86
C GLY A 62 -3.21 20.66 -6.93
N SER A 63 -4.00 21.50 -6.27
CA SER A 63 -3.51 22.48 -5.31
C SER A 63 -3.12 21.83 -3.97
N ALA A 64 -2.20 22.45 -3.23
CA ALA A 64 -1.90 22.04 -1.86
C ALA A 64 -3.09 22.33 -0.95
N ALA A 65 -3.58 21.33 -0.22
CA ALA A 65 -4.61 21.53 0.79
C ALA A 65 -4.03 22.30 1.99
N THR A 66 -4.87 23.11 2.66
CA THR A 66 -4.46 23.96 3.79
C THR A 66 -5.16 23.60 5.10
N THR A 67 -6.09 22.64 5.07
CA THR A 67 -6.90 22.23 6.23
C THR A 67 -6.82 20.72 6.43
N ASN A 68 -7.17 20.28 7.63
CA ASN A 68 -7.15 18.86 8.03
C ASN A 68 -5.80 18.18 7.74
N CYS A 69 -4.74 18.83 8.14
CA CYS A 69 -3.38 18.38 7.93
C CYS A 69 -3.04 17.21 8.86
N LEU A 70 -2.00 16.47 8.51
CA LEU A 70 -1.45 15.43 9.36
C LEU A 70 -0.96 16.01 10.69
N GLY A 71 -1.19 15.27 11.75
CA GLY A 71 -0.67 15.61 13.07
C GLY A 71 0.85 15.47 13.18
N THR A 72 1.34 15.41 14.40
CA THR A 72 2.76 15.23 14.74
C THR A 72 2.95 13.92 15.48
N GLY A 73 4.17 13.38 15.47
CA GLY A 73 4.51 12.18 16.21
C GLY A 73 5.47 11.27 15.47
N SER A 74 5.57 10.05 15.97
CA SER A 74 6.35 8.96 15.39
C SER A 74 5.40 7.89 14.85
N SER A 75 5.65 7.40 13.66
CA SER A 75 4.90 6.27 13.09
C SER A 75 5.45 4.90 13.50
N ARG A 76 6.48 4.85 14.38
CA ARG A 76 6.94 3.59 14.99
C ARG A 76 5.79 2.92 15.73
N GLY A 77 5.61 1.62 15.50
CA GLY A 77 4.47 0.87 16.03
C GLY A 77 3.24 0.89 15.13
N SER A 78 3.38 1.36 13.89
CA SER A 78 2.41 1.11 12.83
C SER A 78 2.31 -0.39 12.54
N GLY A 79 1.18 -0.85 12.05
CA GLY A 79 0.97 -2.27 11.76
C GLY A 79 0.18 -2.50 10.49
N TYR A 80 0.37 -3.68 9.90
CA TYR A 80 -0.39 -4.13 8.74
C TYR A 80 -0.92 -5.54 8.98
N LEU A 81 -2.24 -5.67 8.89
CA LEU A 81 -2.93 -6.96 8.85
C LEU A 81 -3.11 -7.36 7.39
N ASP A 82 -2.72 -8.58 7.05
CA ASP A 82 -2.82 -9.17 5.72
C ASP A 82 -3.60 -10.48 5.85
N LEU A 83 -4.76 -10.54 5.22
CA LEU A 83 -5.60 -11.73 5.14
C LEU A 83 -5.71 -12.13 3.67
N ALA A 84 -5.37 -13.37 3.35
CA ALA A 84 -5.47 -13.85 1.98
C ALA A 84 -6.02 -15.30 1.93
N GLY A 85 -6.65 -15.63 0.81
CA GLY A 85 -7.16 -16.98 0.56
C GLY A 85 -7.22 -17.27 -0.93
N THR A 86 -7.12 -18.55 -1.28
CA THR A 86 -7.28 -19.03 -2.65
C THR A 86 -8.22 -20.22 -2.65
N LEU A 87 -9.32 -20.12 -3.38
CA LEU A 87 -10.37 -21.12 -3.44
C LEU A 87 -10.50 -21.66 -4.87
N ASP A 88 -10.55 -22.96 -5.04
CA ASP A 88 -10.89 -23.57 -6.32
C ASP A 88 -12.41 -23.50 -6.52
N VAL A 89 -12.85 -22.67 -7.46
CA VAL A 89 -14.28 -22.37 -7.69
C VAL A 89 -14.85 -23.13 -8.89
N ALA A 90 -14.00 -23.61 -9.79
CA ALA A 90 -14.36 -24.48 -10.90
C ALA A 90 -13.14 -25.27 -11.35
N VAL A 91 -13.34 -26.24 -12.25
CA VAL A 91 -12.24 -27.04 -12.82
C VAL A 91 -11.21 -26.11 -13.46
N GLY A 92 -10.01 -26.08 -12.87
CA GLY A 92 -8.91 -25.24 -13.33
C GLY A 92 -9.15 -23.74 -13.18
N VAL A 93 -10.05 -23.30 -12.28
CA VAL A 93 -10.26 -21.86 -11.98
C VAL A 93 -10.12 -21.65 -10.48
N SER A 94 -9.19 -20.81 -10.10
CA SER A 94 -8.96 -20.41 -8.70
C SER A 94 -9.39 -18.97 -8.46
N LEU A 95 -10.13 -18.74 -7.38
CA LEU A 95 -10.52 -17.42 -6.85
C LEU A 95 -9.50 -17.01 -5.78
N GLY A 96 -8.77 -15.92 -6.02
CA GLY A 96 -7.88 -15.30 -5.06
C GLY A 96 -8.58 -14.14 -4.35
N LEU A 97 -8.51 -14.14 -3.03
CA LEU A 97 -9.04 -13.11 -2.16
C LEU A 97 -7.93 -12.52 -1.32
N HIS A 98 -7.95 -11.19 -1.15
CA HIS A 98 -7.06 -10.48 -0.25
C HIS A 98 -7.80 -9.33 0.43
N TYR A 99 -7.52 -9.13 1.70
CA TYR A 99 -7.89 -7.96 2.49
C TYR A 99 -6.71 -7.54 3.35
N GLY A 100 -6.30 -6.28 3.22
CA GLY A 100 -5.28 -5.65 4.01
C GLY A 100 -5.83 -4.52 4.87
N ARG A 101 -5.22 -4.28 6.04
CA ARG A 101 -5.50 -3.11 6.86
C ARG A 101 -4.20 -2.51 7.37
N GLN A 102 -3.84 -1.34 6.85
CA GLN A 102 -2.72 -0.54 7.33
C GLN A 102 -3.19 0.40 8.44
N TYR A 103 -2.57 0.30 9.59
CA TYR A 103 -2.67 1.29 10.66
C TYR A 103 -1.39 2.10 10.71
N VAL A 104 -1.49 3.42 10.60
CA VAL A 104 -0.33 4.33 10.70
C VAL A 104 -0.43 5.12 11.99
N ARG A 105 0.41 4.75 12.96
CA ARG A 105 0.45 5.40 14.28
C ARG A 105 0.78 6.89 14.14
N SER A 106 0.12 7.74 14.90
CA SER A 106 0.19 9.20 14.89
C SER A 106 -0.30 9.88 13.60
N TYR A 107 -0.62 9.12 12.55
CA TYR A 107 -1.05 9.63 11.26
C TYR A 107 -2.27 8.86 10.75
N ALA A 108 -3.35 8.87 11.56
CA ALA A 108 -4.58 8.15 11.27
C ALA A 108 -5.14 8.37 9.84
N PRO A 109 -5.07 9.58 9.25
CA PRO A 109 -5.52 9.80 7.87
C PRO A 109 -4.73 9.04 6.79
N LEU A 110 -3.54 8.53 7.11
CA LEU A 110 -2.76 7.66 6.22
C LEU A 110 -3.08 6.17 6.40
N SER A 111 -3.93 5.82 7.37
CA SER A 111 -4.38 4.43 7.53
C SER A 111 -5.44 4.11 6.49
N TYR A 112 -5.41 2.88 5.98
CA TYR A 112 -6.35 2.43 4.95
C TYR A 112 -6.60 0.93 5.02
N ALA A 113 -7.67 0.48 4.40
CA ALA A 113 -7.85 -0.89 4.00
C ALA A 113 -7.61 -1.03 2.49
N ASP A 114 -7.14 -2.18 2.07
CA ASP A 114 -7.04 -2.56 0.67
C ASP A 114 -7.63 -3.96 0.45
N TYR A 115 -8.06 -4.21 -0.78
CA TYR A 115 -8.66 -5.48 -1.13
C TYR A 115 -8.37 -5.85 -2.58
N LYS A 116 -8.34 -7.16 -2.82
CA LYS A 116 -8.25 -7.75 -4.15
C LYS A 116 -9.16 -8.95 -4.25
N ILE A 117 -9.89 -9.03 -5.35
CA ILE A 117 -10.64 -10.21 -5.77
C ILE A 117 -10.22 -10.53 -7.19
N GLY A 118 -9.75 -11.75 -7.43
CA GLY A 118 -9.24 -12.13 -8.74
C GLY A 118 -9.49 -13.60 -9.08
N LEU A 119 -9.61 -13.87 -10.37
CA LEU A 119 -9.69 -15.21 -10.92
C LEU A 119 -8.41 -15.53 -11.68
N THR A 120 -7.94 -16.74 -11.55
CA THR A 120 -6.78 -17.26 -12.29
C THR A 120 -7.13 -18.60 -12.92
N ARG A 121 -6.70 -18.79 -14.18
CA ARG A 121 -6.88 -20.05 -14.90
C ARG A 121 -5.59 -20.45 -15.63
N PRO A 122 -5.05 -21.65 -15.40
CA PRO A 122 -3.93 -22.20 -16.17
C PRO A 122 -4.40 -22.71 -17.54
N PHE A 123 -3.55 -22.49 -18.56
CA PHE A 123 -3.67 -23.01 -19.91
C PHE A 123 -2.32 -23.64 -20.28
N GLY A 124 -2.12 -24.89 -19.88
CA GLY A 124 -0.81 -25.55 -20.01
C GLY A 124 0.26 -24.86 -19.17
N ALA A 125 1.34 -24.39 -19.78
CA ALA A 125 2.43 -23.71 -19.12
C ALA A 125 2.15 -22.21 -18.84
N VAL A 126 1.04 -21.66 -19.32
CA VAL A 126 0.66 -20.25 -19.16
C VAL A 126 -0.55 -20.16 -18.24
N SER A 127 -0.51 -19.26 -17.25
CA SER A 127 -1.65 -18.90 -16.42
C SER A 127 -2.12 -17.49 -16.73
N LEU A 128 -3.40 -17.30 -16.96
CA LEU A 128 -4.03 -16.00 -17.14
C LEU A 128 -4.83 -15.64 -15.89
N GLY A 129 -4.78 -14.37 -15.52
CA GLY A 129 -5.51 -13.85 -14.38
C GLY A 129 -6.17 -12.51 -14.67
N ALA A 130 -7.29 -12.26 -13.99
CA ALA A 130 -7.97 -10.98 -13.96
C ALA A 130 -8.38 -10.66 -12.52
N ALA A 131 -8.15 -9.44 -12.07
CA ALA A 131 -8.48 -9.04 -10.71
C ALA A 131 -9.00 -7.60 -10.65
N VAL A 132 -9.85 -7.35 -9.65
CA VAL A 132 -10.23 -6.03 -9.19
C VAL A 132 -9.47 -5.77 -7.89
N VAL A 133 -8.85 -4.59 -7.80
CA VAL A 133 -8.13 -4.11 -6.61
C VAL A 133 -8.69 -2.77 -6.19
N GLY A 134 -8.74 -2.50 -4.91
CA GLY A 134 -9.25 -1.22 -4.42
C GLY A 134 -8.78 -0.92 -3.00
N THR A 135 -9.03 0.32 -2.55
CA THR A 135 -8.67 0.80 -1.22
C THR A 135 -9.64 1.88 -0.76
N ASP A 136 -9.74 2.06 0.56
CA ASP A 136 -10.45 3.17 1.22
C ASP A 136 -9.50 4.33 1.61
N ALA A 137 -8.25 4.32 1.12
CA ALA A 137 -7.26 5.34 1.43
C ALA A 137 -7.76 6.75 1.07
N GLU A 138 -7.51 7.72 1.93
CA GLU A 138 -7.95 9.10 1.75
C GLU A 138 -7.19 9.76 0.58
N SER A 139 -7.86 9.91 -0.55
CA SER A 139 -7.26 10.24 -1.85
C SER A 139 -6.34 11.47 -1.82
N ARG A 140 -6.60 12.49 -1.01
CA ARG A 140 -5.77 13.70 -0.95
C ARG A 140 -4.34 13.43 -0.45
N PHE A 141 -4.11 12.38 0.34
CA PHE A 141 -2.78 11.98 0.81
C PHE A 141 -2.12 10.97 -0.14
N TYR A 142 -2.88 10.41 -1.07
CA TYR A 142 -2.45 9.43 -2.06
C TYR A 142 -2.58 9.96 -3.50
N ARG A 143 -2.45 11.28 -3.65
CA ARG A 143 -2.27 11.94 -4.95
C ARG A 143 -0.82 12.29 -5.16
N TYR A 144 -0.36 12.21 -6.38
CA TYR A 144 0.93 12.74 -6.78
C TYR A 144 0.79 13.55 -8.07
N THR A 145 1.64 14.55 -8.21
CA THR A 145 1.76 15.31 -9.46
C THR A 145 2.94 14.73 -10.22
N PRO A 146 2.73 14.17 -11.41
CA PRO A 146 3.84 13.71 -12.24
C PRO A 146 4.84 14.86 -12.48
N THR A 147 6.14 14.56 -12.33
CA THR A 147 7.22 15.55 -12.48
C THR A 147 7.50 15.93 -13.94
N THR A 148 6.63 15.57 -14.87
CA THR A 148 6.78 15.97 -16.28
C THR A 148 6.52 17.48 -16.40
N ALA A 149 7.51 18.22 -16.86
CA ALA A 149 7.43 19.66 -16.99
C ALA A 149 6.18 20.06 -17.81
N GLY A 150 5.31 20.87 -17.20
CA GLY A 150 4.08 21.38 -17.82
C GLY A 150 2.81 20.57 -17.53
N SER A 151 2.87 19.42 -16.86
CA SER A 151 1.67 18.71 -16.43
C SER A 151 1.19 19.24 -15.07
N GLN A 152 -0.05 19.73 -15.03
CA GLN A 152 -0.78 20.01 -13.78
C GLN A 152 -1.74 18.85 -13.41
N GLU A 153 -1.67 17.75 -14.13
CA GLU A 153 -2.51 16.59 -13.86
C GLU A 153 -2.05 15.88 -12.60
N THR A 154 -2.95 15.70 -11.67
CA THR A 154 -2.71 14.89 -10.47
C THR A 154 -3.31 13.51 -10.65
N GLU A 155 -2.52 12.49 -10.34
CA GLU A 155 -2.98 11.10 -10.35
C GLU A 155 -3.39 10.66 -8.96
N ASN A 156 -4.62 10.16 -8.82
CA ASN A 156 -5.09 9.51 -7.60
C ASN A 156 -4.76 8.01 -7.66
N VAL A 157 -3.82 7.56 -6.84
CA VAL A 157 -3.45 6.14 -6.74
C VAL A 157 -4.36 5.35 -5.78
N ALA A 158 -5.16 6.05 -4.96
CA ALA A 158 -6.17 5.46 -4.08
C ALA A 158 -7.49 5.26 -4.82
N ARG A 159 -7.52 4.41 -5.83
CA ARG A 159 -8.71 4.17 -6.67
C ARG A 159 -8.90 2.68 -6.97
N LEU A 160 -10.12 2.36 -7.36
CA LEU A 160 -10.42 1.04 -7.92
C LEU A 160 -9.60 0.83 -9.20
N GLY A 161 -8.96 -0.33 -9.31
CA GLY A 161 -8.17 -0.73 -10.46
C GLY A 161 -8.56 -2.10 -10.99
N PHE A 162 -8.31 -2.32 -12.26
CA PHE A 162 -8.46 -3.62 -12.92
C PHE A 162 -7.08 -4.10 -13.38
N VAL A 163 -6.74 -5.34 -13.05
CA VAL A 163 -5.44 -5.94 -13.35
C VAL A 163 -5.63 -7.18 -14.20
N LEU A 164 -4.97 -7.23 -15.34
CA LEU A 164 -4.80 -8.45 -16.14
C LEU A 164 -3.37 -8.96 -15.94
N SER A 165 -3.21 -10.25 -15.81
CA SER A 165 -1.91 -10.89 -15.64
C SER A 165 -1.77 -12.12 -16.52
N ALA A 166 -0.56 -12.34 -17.00
CA ALA A 166 -0.15 -13.59 -17.66
C ALA A 166 1.19 -14.02 -17.04
N SER A 167 1.30 -15.29 -16.64
CA SER A 167 2.53 -15.86 -16.10
C SER A 167 2.85 -17.17 -16.83
N LYS A 168 4.13 -17.47 -17.01
CA LYS A 168 4.61 -18.70 -17.63
C LYS A 168 5.62 -19.38 -16.71
N THR A 169 5.43 -20.67 -16.49
CA THR A 169 6.40 -21.52 -15.78
C THR A 169 7.22 -22.29 -16.83
N PHE A 170 8.55 -22.28 -16.70
CA PHE A 170 9.51 -22.93 -17.57
C PHE A 170 10.01 -24.23 -16.93
#